data_709df33ceda977ebae251e6ccbdf4726
#
_entry.id   709df33ceda977ebae251e6ccbdf4726
#
_cell.length_a   1.000
_cell.length_b   1.000
_cell.length_c   1.000
_cell.angle_alpha   90.00
_cell.angle_beta   90.00
_cell.angle_gamma   90.00
#
_symmetry.space_group_name_H-M   'P 1'
#
loop_
_entity.id
_entity.type
_entity.pdbx_description
1 polymer ?
#
loop_
_entity_poly.entity_id
_entity_poly.type
_entity_poly.pdbx_seq_one_letter_code
_entity_poly.pdbx_strand_id
1 'polypeptide(L)'
;MARDRKRQQDTDLQERVVYIHRVSKTVKGGRRMSLLALVVVGDGKGNVGLGMGKSAEVPLAIQKGVEDAKKNMFHVEVTGEGTIPHEVEGHFGAGRVLIKPAVPGTGVIAGGPVRPLFELAGITNVLSKSMGTDNALNSIKAAAEGLKALSTPAQTCLLYTSDA
;
A
#
# COMPACT_ATOMS: atom_id res chain seq x y z
N MET A 1 -3.25 23.87 18.62
CA MET A 1 -4.06 23.65 17.39
C MET A 1 -3.42 22.68 16.36
N ALA A 2 -2.13 22.72 16.04
CA ALA A 2 -1.51 21.76 15.10
C ALA A 2 -1.31 20.34 15.69
N ARG A 3 -1.04 20.23 16.98
CA ARG A 3 -0.87 18.94 17.68
C ARG A 3 -2.18 18.16 17.82
N ASP A 4 -3.30 18.85 17.99
CA ASP A 4 -4.62 18.21 18.15
C ASP A 4 -5.16 17.69 16.82
N ARG A 5 -4.90 18.37 15.70
CA ARG A 5 -5.23 17.85 14.35
C ARG A 5 -4.44 16.58 14.02
N LYS A 6 -3.19 16.48 14.45
CA LYS A 6 -2.36 15.29 14.23
C LYS A 6 -2.84 14.10 15.07
N ARG A 7 -3.33 14.34 16.29
CA ARG A 7 -3.94 13.30 17.15
C ARG A 7 -5.29 12.81 16.63
N GLN A 8 -6.11 13.68 16.03
CA GLN A 8 -7.39 13.29 15.45
C GLN A 8 -7.22 12.47 14.16
N GLN A 9 -6.18 12.73 13.38
CA GLN A 9 -5.85 11.92 12.19
C GLN A 9 -5.30 10.52 12.55
N ASP A 10 -4.69 10.36 13.71
CA ASP A 10 -4.18 9.06 14.18
C ASP A 10 -5.29 8.12 14.67
N THR A 11 -6.49 8.61 15.02
CA THR A 11 -7.61 7.80 15.55
C THR A 11 -8.43 7.11 14.47
N ASP A 12 -8.43 7.61 13.23
CA ASP A 12 -9.21 7.04 12.11
C ASP A 12 -8.40 6.06 11.25
N LEU A 13 -7.10 5.88 11.53
CA LEU A 13 -6.23 5.00 10.75
C LEU A 13 -6.44 3.54 11.13
N GLN A 14 -6.78 2.73 10.16
CA GLN A 14 -6.81 1.27 10.28
C GLN A 14 -5.45 0.70 9.92
N GLU A 15 -5.02 -0.28 10.70
CA GLU A 15 -3.74 -0.96 10.53
C GLU A 15 -3.98 -2.43 10.19
N ARG A 16 -3.26 -2.94 9.20
CA ARG A 16 -3.32 -4.36 8.84
C ARG A 16 -1.93 -4.91 8.58
N VAL A 17 -1.60 -5.97 9.28
CA VAL A 17 -0.37 -6.74 9.04
C VAL A 17 -0.61 -7.64 7.82
N VAL A 18 0.20 -7.45 6.79
CA VAL A 18 0.12 -8.19 5.53
C VAL A 18 0.90 -9.49 5.60
N TYR A 19 2.13 -9.39 6.11
CA TYR A 19 3.06 -10.50 6.09
C TYR A 19 4.09 -10.38 7.22
N ILE A 20 4.36 -11.49 7.89
CA ILE A 20 5.43 -11.60 8.88
C ILE A 20 6.39 -12.69 8.42
N HIS A 21 7.65 -12.36 8.33
CA HIS A 21 8.69 -13.29 7.92
C HIS A 21 9.85 -13.31 8.92
N ARG A 22 10.37 -14.50 9.16
CA ARG A 22 11.56 -14.69 9.97
C ARG A 22 12.79 -14.55 9.09
N VAL A 23 13.64 -13.59 9.43
CA VAL A 23 14.89 -13.31 8.71
C VAL A 23 16.09 -13.61 9.63
N SER A 24 17.20 -14.00 9.04
CA SER A 24 18.40 -14.29 9.79
C SER A 24 19.62 -13.65 9.15
N LYS A 25 20.56 -13.24 9.99
CA LYS A 25 21.87 -12.76 9.58
C LYS A 25 22.93 -13.72 10.14
N THR A 26 23.76 -14.26 9.27
CA THR A 26 24.91 -15.08 9.68
C THR A 26 26.03 -14.19 10.18
N VAL A 27 26.47 -14.42 11.40
CA VAL A 27 27.56 -13.70 12.08
C VAL A 27 28.61 -14.70 12.57
N LYS A 28 29.77 -14.22 13.00
CA LYS A 28 30.76 -15.07 13.70
C LYS A 28 30.12 -15.62 14.99
N GLY A 29 30.04 -16.93 15.12
CA GLY A 29 29.42 -17.60 16.27
C GLY A 29 27.98 -18.07 16.06
N GLY A 30 27.32 -17.82 14.91
CA GLY A 30 26.00 -18.34 14.61
C GLY A 30 25.11 -17.44 13.74
N ARG A 31 23.81 -17.59 13.91
CA ARG A 31 22.80 -16.82 13.18
C ARG A 31 22.03 -15.92 14.14
N ARG A 32 21.95 -14.64 13.81
CA ARG A 32 21.01 -13.73 14.49
C ARG A 32 19.66 -13.76 13.79
N MET A 33 18.63 -14.15 14.52
CA MET A 33 17.27 -14.20 14.04
C MET A 33 16.55 -12.88 14.32
N SER A 34 15.72 -12.44 13.39
CA SER A 34 14.83 -11.29 13.54
C SER A 34 13.52 -11.56 12.81
N LEU A 35 12.48 -10.81 13.16
CA LEU A 35 11.17 -10.86 12.53
C LEU A 35 10.97 -9.59 11.70
N LEU A 36 10.55 -9.76 10.47
CA LEU A 36 10.19 -8.69 9.56
C LEU A 36 8.67 -8.65 9.45
N ALA A 37 8.05 -7.53 9.78
CA ALA A 37 6.63 -7.30 9.58
C ALA A 37 6.42 -6.29 8.45
N LEU A 38 5.55 -6.63 7.51
CA LEU A 38 5.04 -5.75 6.46
C LEU A 38 3.65 -5.29 6.86
N VAL A 39 3.46 -3.99 6.99
CA VAL A 39 2.22 -3.39 7.49
C VAL A 39 1.70 -2.37 6.50
N VAL A 40 0.38 -2.34 6.35
CA VAL A 40 -0.36 -1.31 5.62
C VAL A 40 -1.20 -0.52 6.61
N VAL A 41 -1.22 0.78 6.45
CA VAL A 41 -2.05 1.70 7.24
C VAL A 41 -2.87 2.54 6.28
N GLY A 42 -4.15 2.75 6.56
CA GLY A 42 -5.02 3.57 5.73
C GLY A 42 -6.25 4.07 6.47
N ASP A 43 -6.87 5.12 5.94
CA ASP A 43 -8.07 5.74 6.50
C ASP A 43 -9.37 5.33 5.79
N GLY A 44 -9.27 4.51 4.73
CA GLY A 44 -10.42 4.15 3.90
C GLY A 44 -10.97 5.29 3.03
N LYS A 45 -10.26 6.42 2.96
CA LYS A 45 -10.67 7.64 2.23
C LYS A 45 -9.67 8.06 1.15
N GLY A 46 -8.87 7.12 0.67
CA GLY A 46 -7.84 7.36 -0.34
C GLY A 46 -6.43 7.50 0.22
N ASN A 47 -6.23 7.68 1.53
CA ASN A 47 -4.89 7.77 2.09
C ASN A 47 -4.44 6.40 2.57
N VAL A 48 -3.29 5.96 2.10
CA VAL A 48 -2.71 4.66 2.46
C VAL A 48 -1.19 4.76 2.56
N GLY A 49 -0.61 4.00 3.46
CA GLY A 49 0.83 3.95 3.67
C GLY A 49 1.34 2.52 3.79
N LEU A 50 2.55 2.32 3.32
CA LEU A 50 3.28 1.06 3.44
C LEU A 50 4.46 1.22 4.38
N GLY A 51 4.62 0.29 5.31
CA GLY A 51 5.75 0.30 6.21
C GLY A 51 6.33 -1.08 6.48
N MET A 52 7.61 -1.09 6.78
CA MET A 52 8.36 -2.28 7.16
C MET A 52 8.98 -2.10 8.53
N GLY A 53 8.70 -3.04 9.42
CA GLY A 53 9.37 -3.10 10.72
C GLY A 53 10.20 -4.36 10.90
N LYS A 54 11.37 -4.24 11.51
CA LYS A 54 12.24 -5.35 11.87
C LYS A 54 12.60 -5.30 13.35
N SER A 55 12.38 -6.40 14.04
CA SER A 55 12.74 -6.53 15.47
C SER A 55 12.99 -7.99 15.85
N ALA A 56 13.51 -8.21 17.05
CA ALA A 56 13.61 -9.55 17.64
C ALA A 56 12.24 -10.10 18.05
N GLU A 57 11.30 -9.21 18.40
CA GLU A 57 9.96 -9.53 18.85
C GLU A 57 8.90 -9.09 17.83
N VAL A 58 7.81 -9.87 17.71
CA VAL A 58 6.71 -9.59 16.77
C VAL A 58 6.01 -8.25 17.05
N PRO A 59 5.57 -7.95 18.31
CA PRO A 59 4.88 -6.70 18.58
C PRO A 59 5.69 -5.46 18.25
N LEU A 60 6.98 -5.48 18.59
CA LEU A 60 7.90 -4.38 18.28
C LEU A 60 8.17 -4.23 16.78
N ALA A 61 8.20 -5.35 16.03
CA ALA A 61 8.32 -5.30 14.58
C ALA A 61 7.08 -4.65 13.94
N ILE A 62 5.89 -5.00 14.41
CA ILE A 62 4.63 -4.41 13.94
C ILE A 62 4.56 -2.92 14.25
N GLN A 63 4.87 -2.49 15.48
CA GLN A 63 4.86 -1.07 15.86
C GLN A 63 5.81 -0.24 14.97
N LYS A 64 7.04 -0.71 14.76
CA LYS A 64 7.99 -0.07 13.84
C LYS A 64 7.47 0.00 12.41
N GLY A 65 6.79 -1.06 11.94
CA GLY A 65 6.15 -1.09 10.63
C GLY A 65 5.04 -0.05 10.50
N VAL A 66 4.20 0.10 11.51
CA VAL A 66 3.14 1.11 11.57
C VAL A 66 3.71 2.54 11.55
N GLU A 67 4.74 2.81 12.34
CA GLU A 67 5.41 4.12 12.35
C GLU A 67 6.02 4.45 10.98
N ASP A 68 6.64 3.48 10.34
CA ASP A 68 7.20 3.63 8.99
C ASP A 68 6.09 3.86 7.95
N ALA A 69 4.99 3.10 8.03
CA ALA A 69 3.82 3.28 7.16
C ALA A 69 3.20 4.69 7.31
N LYS A 70 3.07 5.19 8.53
CA LYS A 70 2.56 6.55 8.81
C LYS A 70 3.45 7.66 8.22
N LYS A 71 4.75 7.42 8.08
CA LYS A 71 5.68 8.37 7.44
C LYS A 71 5.57 8.34 5.92
N ASN A 72 5.24 7.18 5.35
CA ASN A 72 5.21 6.94 3.91
C ASN A 72 3.78 6.88 3.37
N MET A 73 2.87 7.69 3.90
CA MET A 73 1.49 7.78 3.39
C MET A 73 1.45 8.54 2.07
N PHE A 74 0.61 8.08 1.17
CA PHE A 74 0.31 8.71 -0.10
C PHE A 74 -1.19 8.69 -0.36
N HIS A 75 -1.65 9.60 -1.21
CA HIS A 75 -3.05 9.68 -1.60
C HIS A 75 -3.30 8.91 -2.90
N VAL A 76 -4.40 8.20 -2.94
CA VAL A 76 -4.89 7.45 -4.11
C VAL A 76 -6.20 8.06 -4.56
N GLU A 77 -6.29 8.36 -5.84
CA GLU A 77 -7.51 8.86 -6.45
C GLU A 77 -8.54 7.73 -6.63
N VAL A 78 -9.59 7.79 -5.83
CA VAL A 78 -10.72 6.84 -5.89
C VAL A 78 -11.90 7.52 -6.53
N THR A 79 -12.48 6.90 -7.55
CA THR A 79 -13.70 7.38 -8.20
C THR A 79 -14.90 7.22 -7.28
N GLY A 80 -15.94 8.06 -7.43
CA GLY A 80 -17.14 8.00 -6.59
C GLY A 80 -17.86 6.65 -6.55
N GLU A 81 -17.60 5.77 -7.50
CA GLU A 81 -18.09 4.38 -7.54
C GLU A 81 -17.20 3.39 -6.75
N GLY A 82 -16.20 3.87 -6.04
CA GLY A 82 -15.27 3.05 -5.27
C GLY A 82 -14.29 2.25 -6.14
N THR A 83 -14.01 2.72 -7.35
CA THR A 83 -13.05 2.12 -8.28
C THR A 83 -11.93 3.11 -8.64
N ILE A 84 -11.00 2.69 -9.48
CA ILE A 84 -9.91 3.52 -10.00
C ILE A 84 -10.29 4.14 -11.35
N PRO A 85 -9.73 5.30 -11.73
CA PRO A 85 -10.10 6.00 -12.96
C PRO A 85 -9.68 5.28 -14.25
N HIS A 86 -8.55 4.60 -14.27
CA HIS A 86 -8.04 3.87 -15.44
C HIS A 86 -7.19 2.67 -15.03
N GLU A 87 -6.91 1.79 -16.00
CA GLU A 87 -5.98 0.68 -15.76
C GLU A 87 -4.54 1.21 -15.63
N VAL A 88 -3.78 0.53 -14.79
CA VAL A 88 -2.37 0.85 -14.56
C VAL A 88 -1.58 -0.43 -14.26
N GLU A 89 -0.35 -0.44 -14.71
CA GLU A 89 0.63 -1.47 -14.35
C GLU A 89 1.69 -0.86 -13.45
N GLY A 90 1.75 -1.33 -12.20
CA GLY A 90 2.79 -0.96 -11.25
C GLY A 90 3.98 -1.89 -11.37
N HIS A 91 5.19 -1.34 -11.25
CA HIS A 91 6.43 -2.09 -11.32
C HIS A 91 7.37 -1.73 -10.17
N PHE A 92 7.91 -2.74 -9.51
CA PHE A 92 8.94 -2.56 -8.48
C PHE A 92 9.85 -3.79 -8.42
N GLY A 93 11.13 -3.61 -8.73
CA GLY A 93 12.08 -4.73 -8.82
C GLY A 93 11.61 -5.79 -9.82
N ALA A 94 11.47 -7.03 -9.39
CA ALA A 94 10.92 -8.11 -10.21
C ALA A 94 9.38 -8.20 -10.15
N GLY A 95 8.73 -7.39 -9.29
CA GLY A 95 7.28 -7.36 -9.13
C GLY A 95 6.59 -6.51 -10.19
N ARG A 96 5.54 -7.05 -10.79
CA ARG A 96 4.64 -6.36 -11.71
C ARG A 96 3.22 -6.65 -11.28
N VAL A 97 2.41 -5.61 -11.11
CA VAL A 97 1.00 -5.75 -10.72
C VAL A 97 0.14 -4.96 -11.69
N LEU A 98 -0.71 -5.67 -12.40
CA LEU A 98 -1.73 -5.06 -13.26
C LEU A 98 -2.95 -4.77 -12.40
N ILE A 99 -3.46 -3.54 -12.48
CA ILE A 99 -4.63 -3.07 -11.74
C ILE A 99 -5.62 -2.51 -12.76
N LYS A 100 -6.85 -3.00 -12.73
CA LYS A 100 -7.91 -2.60 -13.64
C LYS A 100 -9.15 -2.12 -12.87
N PRO A 101 -9.84 -1.11 -13.37
CA PRO A 101 -11.13 -0.71 -12.81
C PRO A 101 -12.16 -1.83 -12.97
N ALA A 102 -13.11 -1.90 -12.06
CA ALA A 102 -14.17 -2.88 -12.08
C ALA A 102 -15.55 -2.24 -11.86
N VAL A 103 -16.58 -2.89 -12.35
CA VAL A 103 -17.97 -2.48 -12.18
C VAL A 103 -18.38 -2.57 -10.70
N PRO A 104 -19.21 -1.66 -10.19
CA PRO A 104 -19.76 -1.76 -8.83
C PRO A 104 -20.39 -3.12 -8.57
N GLY A 105 -20.06 -3.72 -7.41
CA GLY A 105 -20.50 -5.06 -7.03
C GLY A 105 -19.48 -6.17 -7.30
N THR A 106 -18.39 -5.88 -8.02
CA THR A 106 -17.32 -6.88 -8.28
C THR A 106 -16.52 -7.20 -7.01
N GLY A 107 -16.32 -6.20 -6.14
CA GLY A 107 -15.48 -6.34 -4.96
C GLY A 107 -13.99 -6.23 -5.27
N VAL A 108 -13.17 -6.46 -4.25
CA VAL A 108 -11.70 -6.44 -4.38
C VAL A 108 -11.20 -7.82 -4.78
N ILE A 109 -10.77 -7.96 -6.03
CA ILE A 109 -10.14 -9.17 -6.54
C ILE A 109 -8.65 -8.91 -6.70
N ALA A 110 -7.87 -9.36 -5.73
CA ALA A 110 -6.45 -9.10 -5.64
C ALA A 110 -5.70 -10.26 -4.99
N GLY A 111 -4.41 -10.35 -5.25
CA GLY A 111 -3.52 -11.27 -4.56
C GLY A 111 -3.45 -10.98 -3.06
N GLY A 112 -3.19 -11.99 -2.24
CA GLY A 112 -3.19 -11.91 -0.78
C GLY A 112 -2.43 -10.69 -0.21
N PRO A 113 -1.18 -10.43 -0.61
CA PRO A 113 -0.42 -9.28 -0.10
C PRO A 113 -0.97 -7.92 -0.56
N VAL A 114 -1.56 -7.85 -1.74
CA VAL A 114 -2.01 -6.58 -2.35
C VAL A 114 -3.42 -6.18 -1.90
N ARG A 115 -4.26 -7.16 -1.56
CA ARG A 115 -5.65 -6.95 -1.18
C ARG A 115 -5.83 -5.95 -0.02
N PRO A 116 -5.08 -6.04 1.10
CA PRO A 116 -5.19 -5.08 2.19
C PRO A 116 -4.88 -3.64 1.79
N LEU A 117 -4.01 -3.44 0.79
CA LEU A 117 -3.69 -2.12 0.27
C LEU A 117 -4.91 -1.45 -0.36
N PHE A 118 -5.68 -2.17 -1.18
CA PHE A 118 -6.89 -1.64 -1.81
C PHE A 118 -8.01 -1.41 -0.79
N GLU A 119 -8.23 -2.36 0.12
CA GLU A 119 -9.26 -2.24 1.16
C GLU A 119 -9.02 -1.01 2.05
N LEU A 120 -7.77 -0.80 2.50
CA LEU A 120 -7.41 0.33 3.35
C LEU A 120 -7.30 1.67 2.59
N ALA A 121 -7.12 1.64 1.28
CA ALA A 121 -7.25 2.82 0.43
C ALA A 121 -8.71 3.25 0.19
N GLY A 122 -9.68 2.41 0.56
CA GLY A 122 -11.10 2.67 0.33
C GLY A 122 -11.59 2.27 -1.06
N ILE A 123 -10.80 1.48 -1.79
CA ILE A 123 -11.21 0.94 -3.09
C ILE A 123 -12.07 -0.30 -2.83
N THR A 124 -13.30 -0.29 -3.34
CA THR A 124 -14.26 -1.37 -3.16
C THR A 124 -14.39 -2.28 -4.38
N ASN A 125 -14.07 -1.78 -5.57
CA ASN A 125 -14.20 -2.52 -6.82
C ASN A 125 -12.94 -2.39 -7.66
N VAL A 126 -12.15 -3.46 -7.74
CA VAL A 126 -10.90 -3.50 -8.48
C VAL A 126 -10.55 -4.93 -8.87
N LEU A 127 -9.97 -5.07 -10.04
CA LEU A 127 -9.37 -6.31 -10.52
C LEU A 127 -7.85 -6.15 -10.55
N SER A 128 -7.12 -7.04 -9.93
CA SER A 128 -5.67 -7.00 -10.00
C SER A 128 -5.06 -8.39 -10.17
N LYS A 129 -3.92 -8.41 -10.84
CA LYS A 129 -3.11 -9.61 -11.01
C LYS A 129 -1.65 -9.30 -10.75
N SER A 130 -1.06 -10.03 -9.80
CA SER A 130 0.39 -10.00 -9.60
C SER A 130 1.07 -10.89 -10.62
N MET A 131 2.06 -10.32 -11.31
CA MET A 131 2.87 -10.98 -12.34
C MET A 131 4.34 -10.77 -12.02
N GLY A 132 5.19 -11.70 -12.46
CA GLY A 132 6.63 -11.57 -12.37
C GLY A 132 7.27 -12.10 -11.09
N THR A 133 6.66 -11.94 -9.91
CA THR A 133 7.19 -12.47 -8.65
C THR A 133 6.08 -12.84 -7.67
N ASP A 134 6.38 -13.82 -6.82
CA ASP A 134 5.51 -14.21 -5.70
C ASP A 134 5.97 -13.57 -4.37
N ASN A 135 6.98 -12.70 -4.40
CA ASN A 135 7.46 -12.00 -3.22
C ASN A 135 6.45 -10.93 -2.79
N ALA A 136 5.84 -11.12 -1.61
CA ALA A 136 4.84 -10.22 -1.04
C ALA A 136 5.31 -8.77 -0.97
N LEU A 137 6.57 -8.53 -0.60
CA LEU A 137 7.14 -7.19 -0.50
C LEU A 137 7.21 -6.48 -1.86
N ASN A 138 7.70 -7.18 -2.88
CA ASN A 138 7.82 -6.60 -4.21
C ASN A 138 6.44 -6.37 -4.84
N SER A 139 5.52 -7.32 -4.67
CA SER A 139 4.16 -7.19 -5.19
C SER A 139 3.40 -6.01 -4.59
N ILE A 140 3.49 -5.80 -3.27
CA ILE A 140 2.77 -4.70 -2.63
C ILE A 140 3.39 -3.33 -2.97
N LYS A 141 4.72 -3.25 -3.09
CA LYS A 141 5.40 -2.03 -3.53
C LYS A 141 5.08 -1.70 -4.99
N ALA A 142 5.05 -2.72 -5.87
CA ALA A 142 4.63 -2.54 -7.25
C ALA A 142 3.18 -2.02 -7.34
N ALA A 143 2.26 -2.58 -6.55
CA ALA A 143 0.89 -2.08 -6.48
C ALA A 143 0.81 -0.62 -5.99
N ALA A 144 1.60 -0.27 -4.98
CA ALA A 144 1.66 1.10 -4.46
C ALA A 144 2.19 2.09 -5.51
N GLU A 145 3.23 1.74 -6.25
CA GLU A 145 3.73 2.58 -7.35
C GLU A 145 2.70 2.72 -8.47
N GLY A 146 1.97 1.64 -8.80
CA GLY A 146 0.84 1.72 -9.74
C GLY A 146 -0.26 2.66 -9.25
N LEU A 147 -0.63 2.61 -7.98
CA LEU A 147 -1.65 3.51 -7.41
C LEU A 147 -1.20 4.99 -7.37
N LYS A 148 0.08 5.25 -7.14
CA LYS A 148 0.65 6.61 -7.21
C LYS A 148 0.66 7.18 -8.63
N ALA A 149 0.75 6.33 -9.63
CA ALA A 149 0.76 6.72 -11.04
C ALA A 149 -0.64 7.02 -11.59
N LEU A 150 -1.71 6.77 -10.81
CA LEU A 150 -3.07 7.11 -11.21
C LEU A 150 -3.24 8.62 -11.36
N SER A 151 -3.91 9.03 -12.43
CA SER A 151 -4.25 10.42 -12.69
C SER A 151 -5.73 10.56 -13.03
N THR A 152 -6.36 11.61 -12.54
CA THR A 152 -7.74 11.91 -12.91
C THR A 152 -7.81 12.64 -14.27
N PRO A 153 -8.92 12.54 -15.01
CA PRO A 153 -9.11 13.28 -16.24
C PRO A 153 -8.92 14.80 -16.07
N ALA A 154 -9.31 15.33 -14.90
CA ALA A 154 -9.13 16.75 -14.59
C ALA A 154 -7.63 17.13 -14.45
N GLN A 155 -6.83 16.30 -13.79
CA GLN A 155 -5.39 16.51 -13.69
C GLN A 155 -4.70 16.43 -15.05
N THR A 156 -5.10 15.46 -15.87
CA THR A 156 -4.57 15.31 -17.23
C THR A 156 -4.92 16.54 -18.10
N CYS A 157 -6.16 17.04 -18.01
CA CYS A 157 -6.59 18.23 -18.70
C CYS A 157 -5.77 19.47 -18.27
N LEU A 158 -5.51 19.65 -16.99
CA LEU A 158 -4.69 20.75 -16.46
C LEU A 158 -3.25 20.72 -16.98
N LEU A 159 -2.65 19.53 -17.12
CA LEU A 159 -1.29 19.38 -17.68
C LEU A 159 -1.20 19.88 -19.12
N TYR A 160 -2.21 19.63 -19.95
CA TYR A 160 -2.24 20.06 -21.34
C TYR A 160 -2.68 21.52 -21.51
N THR A 161 -3.36 22.12 -20.54
CA THR A 161 -3.81 23.52 -20.61
C THR A 161 -2.80 24.49 -19.98
N SER A 162 -1.88 24.03 -19.15
CA SER A 162 -0.86 24.88 -18.53
C SER A 162 0.25 25.31 -19.47
N ASP A 163 0.42 24.64 -20.62
CA ASP A 163 1.41 24.95 -21.64
C ASP A 163 0.88 25.89 -22.75
N ALA A 164 -0.33 26.35 -22.62
CA ALA A 164 -0.95 27.30 -23.53
C ALA A 164 -0.91 28.78 -23.00
#